data_c7bbbc7433c606e302b9e7e5ea34098b
#
_entry.id   c7bbbc7433c606e302b9e7e5ea34098b
#
_cell.length_a   1.000
_cell.length_b   1.000
_cell.length_c   1.000
_cell.angle_alpha   90.00
_cell.angle_beta   90.00
_cell.angle_gamma   90.00
#
_symmetry.space_group_name_H-M   'P 1'
#
loop_
_entity.id
_entity.type
_entity.pdbx_description
1 polymer ?
#
loop_
_entity_poly.entity_id
_entity_poly.type
_entity_poly.pdbx_seq_one_letter_code
_entity_poly.pdbx_strand_id
1 'polypeptide(L)'
;MAITASMVKELREMTGAGMMDCKKALNETNGDMDAAVEFLRKNGQAKAEKKASRIAAEGVARAAISADGKTACVIEVNSETDFVAKNETFTSFVEAVNAAALASDLQGGKDGEDIEALLAVPFEGATVKDALVEKTATIGEKLSIRRFEKVAGDVAVSYIHGGGRIGVIVAANGASDDAAREALTNIAMQVAAMNPTYISRNDISAEELAKLQEITVDAALNDPASLPKPILNKLIDKAMNSSAWSDEDLSLIHISEPTRLALI
;
A
#
# COMPACT_ATOMS: atom_id res chain seq x y z
N MET A 1 -40.55 0.17 24.44
CA MET A 1 -41.15 -0.02 23.09
C MET A 1 -40.75 -1.40 22.58
N ALA A 2 -41.65 -2.12 21.90
CA ALA A 2 -41.25 -3.45 21.35
C ALA A 2 -40.32 -3.25 20.15
N ILE A 3 -39.17 -3.89 20.17
CA ILE A 3 -38.23 -3.83 19.04
C ILE A 3 -38.76 -4.66 17.88
N THR A 4 -39.00 -4.03 16.73
CA THR A 4 -39.52 -4.71 15.54
C THR A 4 -38.39 -5.18 14.61
N ALA A 5 -38.67 -6.18 13.77
CA ALA A 5 -37.74 -6.64 12.76
C ALA A 5 -37.37 -5.52 11.74
N SER A 6 -38.32 -4.60 11.49
CA SER A 6 -38.08 -3.43 10.62
C SER A 6 -37.04 -2.50 11.19
N MET A 7 -37.10 -2.16 12.49
CA MET A 7 -36.11 -1.32 13.15
C MET A 7 -34.71 -1.95 13.13
N VAL A 8 -34.62 -3.27 13.31
CA VAL A 8 -33.35 -3.99 13.23
C VAL A 8 -32.79 -3.95 11.82
N LYS A 9 -33.65 -4.10 10.80
CA LYS A 9 -33.25 -4.00 9.39
C LYS A 9 -32.75 -2.60 9.05
N GLU A 10 -33.50 -1.58 9.44
CA GLU A 10 -33.15 -0.16 9.20
C GLU A 10 -31.81 0.19 9.85
N LEU A 11 -31.59 -0.17 11.12
CA LEU A 11 -30.34 0.08 11.82
C LEU A 11 -29.17 -0.66 11.15
N ARG A 12 -29.43 -1.86 10.62
CA ARG A 12 -28.42 -2.62 9.86
C ARG A 12 -28.07 -1.95 8.53
N GLU A 13 -29.06 -1.44 7.81
CA GLU A 13 -28.84 -0.71 6.55
C GLU A 13 -28.05 0.59 6.78
N MET A 14 -28.31 1.28 7.89
CA MET A 14 -27.60 2.50 8.28
C MET A 14 -26.16 2.26 8.72
N THR A 15 -25.88 1.15 9.42
CA THR A 15 -24.60 0.94 10.12
C THR A 15 -23.76 -0.20 9.56
N GLY A 16 -24.30 -1.04 8.69
CA GLY A 16 -23.64 -2.26 8.22
C GLY A 16 -23.39 -3.32 9.31
N ALA A 17 -23.78 -3.08 10.56
CA ALA A 17 -23.54 -3.97 11.68
C ALA A 17 -24.32 -5.29 11.59
N GLY A 18 -23.86 -6.32 12.30
CA GLY A 18 -24.55 -7.62 12.33
C GLY A 18 -25.96 -7.51 12.92
N MET A 19 -26.90 -8.31 12.39
CA MET A 19 -28.31 -8.30 12.81
C MET A 19 -28.49 -8.46 14.33
N MET A 20 -27.68 -9.32 14.97
CA MET A 20 -27.74 -9.53 16.42
C MET A 20 -27.19 -8.37 17.21
N ASP A 21 -26.16 -7.70 16.71
CA ASP A 21 -25.60 -6.49 17.30
C ASP A 21 -26.60 -5.33 17.22
N CYS A 22 -27.27 -5.16 16.07
CA CYS A 22 -28.35 -4.17 15.89
C CYS A 22 -29.51 -4.43 16.85
N LYS A 23 -29.97 -5.69 16.96
CA LYS A 23 -31.02 -6.06 17.92
C LYS A 23 -30.62 -5.77 19.36
N LYS A 24 -29.40 -6.10 19.73
CA LYS A 24 -28.85 -5.80 21.06
C LYS A 24 -28.81 -4.29 21.32
N ALA A 25 -28.29 -3.53 20.37
CA ALA A 25 -28.23 -2.06 20.48
C ALA A 25 -29.61 -1.44 20.69
N LEU A 26 -30.60 -1.81 19.89
CA LEU A 26 -31.96 -1.32 20.04
C LEU A 26 -32.60 -1.70 21.39
N ASN A 27 -32.33 -2.90 21.91
CA ASN A 27 -32.80 -3.31 23.21
C ASN A 27 -32.19 -2.44 24.34
N GLU A 28 -30.87 -2.21 24.29
CA GLU A 28 -30.16 -1.39 25.30
C GLU A 28 -30.56 0.08 25.25
N THR A 29 -31.04 0.56 24.10
CA THR A 29 -31.46 1.96 23.89
C THR A 29 -32.98 2.14 23.86
N ASN A 30 -33.76 1.11 24.24
CA ASN A 30 -35.23 1.14 24.25
C ASN A 30 -35.86 1.53 22.90
N GLY A 31 -35.20 1.19 21.78
CA GLY A 31 -35.66 1.46 20.43
C GLY A 31 -35.29 2.85 19.89
N ASP A 32 -34.47 3.61 20.59
CA ASP A 32 -33.92 4.87 20.08
C ASP A 32 -32.83 4.56 19.05
N MET A 33 -33.06 4.98 17.79
CA MET A 33 -32.17 4.69 16.65
C MET A 33 -30.84 5.42 16.75
N ASP A 34 -30.84 6.70 17.14
CA ASP A 34 -29.62 7.50 17.24
C ASP A 34 -28.74 6.99 18.39
N ALA A 35 -29.35 6.71 19.53
CA ALA A 35 -28.66 6.09 20.65
C ALA A 35 -28.13 4.67 20.31
N ALA A 36 -28.84 3.91 19.48
CA ALA A 36 -28.41 2.59 19.02
C ALA A 36 -27.19 2.66 18.07
N VAL A 37 -27.14 3.66 17.20
CA VAL A 37 -25.95 3.94 16.36
C VAL A 37 -24.74 4.26 17.24
N GLU A 38 -24.90 5.14 18.22
CA GLU A 38 -23.84 5.50 19.18
C GLU A 38 -23.38 4.29 20.01
N PHE A 39 -24.33 3.44 20.45
CA PHE A 39 -24.03 2.20 21.16
C PHE A 39 -23.22 1.23 20.29
N LEU A 40 -23.59 1.06 19.01
CA LEU A 40 -22.84 0.22 18.06
C LEU A 40 -21.44 0.76 17.81
N ARG A 41 -21.28 2.08 17.70
CA ARG A 41 -19.97 2.73 17.53
C ARG A 41 -19.04 2.46 18.72
N LYS A 42 -19.52 2.63 19.95
CA LYS A 42 -18.75 2.34 21.19
C LYS A 42 -18.37 0.86 21.29
N ASN A 43 -19.31 -0.02 20.98
CA ASN A 43 -19.03 -1.46 20.98
C ASN A 43 -18.06 -1.88 19.84
N GLY A 44 -18.14 -1.22 18.68
CA GLY A 44 -17.23 -1.41 17.58
C GLY A 44 -15.79 -1.07 17.97
N GLN A 45 -15.61 0.07 18.66
CA GLN A 45 -14.32 0.48 19.20
C GLN A 45 -13.74 -0.55 20.18
N ALA A 46 -14.54 -1.01 21.13
CA ALA A 46 -14.11 -2.04 22.09
C ALA A 46 -13.77 -3.39 21.40
N LYS A 47 -14.47 -3.75 20.32
CA LYS A 47 -14.16 -4.94 19.51
C LYS A 47 -12.85 -4.76 18.73
N ALA A 48 -12.60 -3.57 18.16
CA ALA A 48 -11.38 -3.25 17.45
C ALA A 48 -10.17 -3.26 18.39
N GLU A 49 -10.29 -2.67 19.58
CA GLU A 49 -9.24 -2.69 20.61
C GLU A 49 -8.84 -4.11 21.03
N LYS A 50 -9.82 -5.00 21.24
CA LYS A 50 -9.54 -6.42 21.54
C LYS A 50 -8.78 -7.15 20.43
N LYS A 51 -8.85 -6.66 19.19
CA LYS A 51 -8.15 -7.23 18.04
C LYS A 51 -6.81 -6.54 17.75
N ALA A 52 -6.53 -5.42 18.41
CA ALA A 52 -5.35 -4.60 18.10
C ALA A 52 -4.02 -5.37 18.16
N SER A 53 -3.91 -6.37 19.04
CA SER A 53 -2.71 -7.20 19.19
C SER A 53 -2.59 -8.35 18.17
N ARG A 54 -3.62 -8.59 17.33
CA ARG A 54 -3.57 -9.67 16.34
C ARG A 54 -2.66 -9.28 15.18
N ILE A 55 -2.14 -10.29 14.47
CA ILE A 55 -1.32 -10.09 13.29
C ILE A 55 -2.23 -10.01 12.07
N ALA A 56 -2.15 -8.91 11.33
CA ALA A 56 -2.78 -8.73 10.02
C ALA A 56 -1.68 -8.86 8.96
N ALA A 57 -1.46 -10.10 8.48
CA ALA A 57 -0.37 -10.43 7.56
C ALA A 57 -0.80 -10.51 6.10
N GLU A 58 -2.10 -10.66 5.85
CA GLU A 58 -2.70 -10.61 4.53
C GLU A 58 -3.17 -9.19 4.21
N GLY A 59 -3.70 -8.96 3.02
CA GLY A 59 -4.24 -7.65 2.64
C GLY A 59 -4.16 -7.39 1.15
N VAL A 60 -4.33 -6.12 0.80
CA VAL A 60 -4.24 -5.69 -0.60
C VAL A 60 -3.56 -4.33 -0.72
N ALA A 61 -2.86 -4.16 -1.83
CA ALA A 61 -2.49 -2.87 -2.38
C ALA A 61 -3.56 -2.38 -3.37
N ARG A 62 -3.88 -1.10 -3.33
CA ARG A 62 -4.74 -0.41 -4.30
C ARG A 62 -4.08 0.89 -4.72
N ALA A 63 -4.31 1.26 -5.97
CA ALA A 63 -3.79 2.51 -6.52
C ALA A 63 -4.92 3.35 -7.12
N ALA A 64 -4.77 4.66 -7.08
CA ALA A 64 -5.66 5.64 -7.68
C ALA A 64 -4.83 6.71 -8.38
N ILE A 65 -5.39 7.28 -9.44
CA ILE A 65 -4.77 8.35 -10.22
C ILE A 65 -5.72 9.55 -10.20
N SER A 66 -5.18 10.75 -10.03
CA SER A 66 -5.94 12.01 -10.09
C SER A 66 -6.61 12.19 -11.47
N ALA A 67 -7.70 12.95 -11.51
CA ALA A 67 -8.46 13.17 -12.73
C ALA A 67 -7.64 13.83 -13.86
N ASP A 68 -6.63 14.63 -13.52
CA ASP A 68 -5.69 15.24 -14.46
C ASP A 68 -4.55 14.30 -14.91
N GLY A 69 -4.46 13.10 -14.33
CA GLY A 69 -3.45 12.11 -14.64
C GLY A 69 -2.04 12.45 -14.16
N LYS A 70 -1.89 13.42 -13.24
CA LYS A 70 -0.58 13.92 -12.81
C LYS A 70 -0.12 13.39 -11.46
N THR A 71 -1.04 12.93 -10.63
CA THR A 71 -0.74 12.38 -9.31
C THR A 71 -1.26 10.95 -9.21
N ALA A 72 -0.45 10.05 -8.71
CA ALA A 72 -0.87 8.70 -8.33
C ALA A 72 -0.67 8.49 -6.85
N CYS A 73 -1.58 7.71 -6.24
CA CYS A 73 -1.50 7.27 -4.85
C CYS A 73 -1.61 5.75 -4.81
N VAL A 74 -0.81 5.10 -4.00
CA VAL A 74 -0.92 3.67 -3.69
C VAL A 74 -1.04 3.50 -2.18
N ILE A 75 -1.87 2.56 -1.74
CA ILE A 75 -2.11 2.25 -0.32
C ILE A 75 -2.02 0.75 -0.08
N GLU A 76 -1.48 0.37 1.07
CA GLU A 76 -1.50 -1.00 1.60
C GLU A 76 -2.39 -1.05 2.84
N VAL A 77 -3.41 -1.91 2.78
CA VAL A 77 -4.28 -2.21 3.92
C VAL A 77 -4.29 -3.70 4.19
N ASN A 78 -3.99 -4.07 5.42
CA ASN A 78 -3.85 -5.45 5.83
C ASN A 78 -5.09 -5.96 6.57
N SER A 79 -5.33 -7.27 6.46
CA SER A 79 -6.34 -8.08 7.14
C SER A 79 -5.70 -9.33 7.73
N GLU A 80 -6.45 -10.09 8.55
CA GLU A 80 -5.92 -11.33 9.14
C GLU A 80 -5.86 -12.47 8.10
N THR A 81 -6.85 -12.53 7.17
CA THR A 81 -6.98 -13.62 6.19
C THR A 81 -7.06 -13.13 4.75
N ASP A 82 -6.69 -14.01 3.82
CA ASP A 82 -6.84 -13.79 2.38
C ASP A 82 -8.30 -13.81 1.91
N PHE A 83 -9.20 -14.41 2.67
CA PHE A 83 -10.65 -14.37 2.40
C PHE A 83 -11.17 -12.94 2.54
N VAL A 84 -10.76 -12.22 3.60
CA VAL A 84 -11.12 -10.80 3.78
C VAL A 84 -10.42 -9.94 2.74
N ALA A 85 -9.16 -10.19 2.43
CA ALA A 85 -8.42 -9.46 1.41
C ALA A 85 -9.10 -9.49 0.02
N LYS A 86 -9.88 -10.55 -0.27
CA LYS A 86 -10.64 -10.72 -1.52
C LYS A 86 -12.11 -10.27 -1.41
N ASN A 87 -12.56 -9.89 -0.21
CA ASN A 87 -13.95 -9.50 0.02
C ASN A 87 -14.24 -8.11 -0.54
N GLU A 88 -15.35 -7.96 -1.27
CA GLU A 88 -15.75 -6.71 -1.91
C GLU A 88 -15.92 -5.55 -0.90
N THR A 89 -16.52 -5.82 0.27
CA THR A 89 -16.67 -4.80 1.33
C THR A 89 -15.32 -4.27 1.80
N PHE A 90 -14.32 -5.14 1.91
CA PHE A 90 -12.97 -4.73 2.30
C PHE A 90 -12.27 -3.98 1.16
N THR A 91 -12.30 -4.50 -0.06
CA THR A 91 -11.61 -3.87 -1.19
C THR A 91 -12.20 -2.51 -1.55
N SER A 92 -13.53 -2.35 -1.50
CA SER A 92 -14.20 -1.07 -1.70
C SER A 92 -13.82 -0.05 -0.62
N PHE A 93 -13.71 -0.49 0.64
CA PHE A 93 -13.21 0.37 1.72
C PHE A 93 -11.77 0.83 1.45
N VAL A 94 -10.88 -0.08 1.03
CA VAL A 94 -9.49 0.26 0.69
C VAL A 94 -9.43 1.27 -0.46
N GLU A 95 -10.24 1.10 -1.50
CA GLU A 95 -10.33 2.02 -2.63
C GLU A 95 -10.82 3.40 -2.21
N ALA A 96 -11.84 3.47 -1.35
CA ALA A 96 -12.35 4.72 -0.84
C ALA A 96 -11.34 5.47 0.04
N VAL A 97 -10.61 4.75 0.93
CA VAL A 97 -9.53 5.34 1.73
C VAL A 97 -8.37 5.81 0.85
N ASN A 98 -8.02 5.05 -0.20
CA ASN A 98 -7.00 5.47 -1.16
C ASN A 98 -7.40 6.74 -1.92
N ALA A 99 -8.66 6.87 -2.30
CA ALA A 99 -9.18 8.09 -2.91
C ALA A 99 -9.12 9.29 -1.94
N ALA A 100 -9.41 9.08 -0.66
CA ALA A 100 -9.26 10.11 0.38
C ALA A 100 -7.78 10.50 0.58
N ALA A 101 -6.87 9.54 0.59
CA ALA A 101 -5.43 9.79 0.63
C ALA A 101 -4.96 10.60 -0.58
N LEU A 102 -5.39 10.21 -1.80
CA LEU A 102 -5.08 10.93 -3.04
C LEU A 102 -5.55 12.38 -3.00
N ALA A 103 -6.75 12.64 -2.47
CA ALA A 103 -7.35 13.97 -2.38
C ALA A 103 -6.75 14.85 -1.27
N SER A 104 -6.06 14.28 -0.30
CA SER A 104 -5.42 15.02 0.81
C SER A 104 -4.09 15.66 0.38
N ASP A 105 -3.55 16.55 1.22
CA ASP A 105 -2.20 17.12 1.03
C ASP A 105 -1.07 16.22 1.58
N LEU A 106 -1.42 15.07 2.15
CA LEU A 106 -0.46 14.12 2.73
C LEU A 106 0.33 13.42 1.63
N GLN A 107 1.58 13.10 1.90
CA GLN A 107 2.46 12.41 0.94
C GLN A 107 2.60 10.92 1.26
N GLY A 108 2.56 10.56 2.54
CA GLY A 108 2.84 9.21 2.98
C GLY A 108 4.31 8.84 2.88
N GLY A 109 4.61 7.56 2.94
CA GLY A 109 5.95 7.00 2.80
C GLY A 109 6.01 5.51 3.11
N LYS A 110 7.14 4.89 2.73
CA LYS A 110 7.34 3.44 2.82
C LYS A 110 7.29 2.89 4.26
N ASP A 111 7.66 3.70 5.24
CA ASP A 111 7.72 3.31 6.66
C ASP A 111 6.46 3.71 7.43
N GLY A 112 5.40 4.16 6.72
CA GLY A 112 4.10 4.51 7.30
C GLY A 112 4.02 5.96 7.78
N GLU A 113 4.80 6.84 7.16
CA GLU A 113 4.70 8.27 7.36
C GLU A 113 3.28 8.77 7.05
N ASP A 114 2.83 9.80 7.74
CA ASP A 114 1.51 10.41 7.61
C ASP A 114 0.30 9.50 7.92
N ILE A 115 0.48 8.26 8.41
CA ILE A 115 -0.67 7.36 8.71
C ILE A 115 -1.58 7.97 9.78
N GLU A 116 -1.04 8.53 10.86
CA GLU A 116 -1.87 9.16 11.90
C GLU A 116 -2.63 10.37 11.35
N ALA A 117 -2.02 11.13 10.44
CA ALA A 117 -2.70 12.23 9.75
C ALA A 117 -3.78 11.72 8.80
N LEU A 118 -3.53 10.63 8.06
CA LEU A 118 -4.52 9.99 7.20
C LEU A 118 -5.72 9.48 8.00
N LEU A 119 -5.48 8.88 9.16
CA LEU A 119 -6.55 8.42 10.06
C LEU A 119 -7.47 9.56 10.54
N ALA A 120 -6.96 10.79 10.60
CA ALA A 120 -7.72 11.98 10.97
C ALA A 120 -8.47 12.65 9.80
N VAL A 121 -8.22 12.24 8.55
CA VAL A 121 -8.87 12.81 7.36
C VAL A 121 -10.40 12.60 7.45
N PRO A 122 -11.22 13.63 7.14
CA PRO A 122 -12.66 13.49 7.04
C PRO A 122 -13.05 12.43 6.00
N PHE A 123 -13.94 11.53 6.39
CA PHE A 123 -14.34 10.38 5.58
C PHE A 123 -15.78 9.96 5.91
N GLU A 124 -16.68 9.97 4.93
CA GLU A 124 -18.08 9.51 5.05
C GLU A 124 -18.84 10.08 6.29
N GLY A 125 -18.63 11.36 6.59
CA GLY A 125 -19.27 12.05 7.73
C GLY A 125 -18.60 11.84 9.09
N ALA A 126 -17.49 11.10 9.13
CA ALA A 126 -16.65 10.86 10.30
C ALA A 126 -15.17 11.01 9.93
N THR A 127 -14.29 10.11 10.37
CA THR A 127 -12.87 10.06 10.00
C THR A 127 -12.50 8.69 9.40
N VAL A 128 -11.37 8.61 8.69
CA VAL A 128 -10.82 7.33 8.23
C VAL A 128 -10.63 6.36 9.39
N LYS A 129 -10.21 6.86 10.57
CA LYS A 129 -10.09 6.05 11.79
C LYS A 129 -11.42 5.44 12.23
N ASP A 130 -12.47 6.25 12.25
CA ASP A 130 -13.80 5.77 12.63
C ASP A 130 -14.30 4.70 11.66
N ALA A 131 -14.12 4.91 10.35
CA ALA A 131 -14.48 3.94 9.33
C ALA A 131 -13.66 2.64 9.44
N LEU A 132 -12.35 2.73 9.72
CA LEU A 132 -11.49 1.57 9.96
C LEU A 132 -11.98 0.74 11.17
N VAL A 133 -12.35 1.40 12.26
CA VAL A 133 -12.91 0.76 13.46
C VAL A 133 -14.24 0.07 13.14
N GLU A 134 -15.12 0.74 12.42
CA GLU A 134 -16.41 0.19 11.99
C GLU A 134 -16.23 -1.04 11.09
N LYS A 135 -15.36 -0.97 10.09
CA LYS A 135 -15.07 -2.10 9.21
C LYS A 135 -14.42 -3.26 9.97
N THR A 136 -13.50 -2.98 10.90
CA THR A 136 -12.93 -3.99 11.81
C THR A 136 -14.00 -4.69 12.64
N ALA A 137 -15.00 -3.95 13.13
CA ALA A 137 -16.11 -4.52 13.92
C ALA A 137 -17.06 -5.33 13.05
N THR A 138 -17.37 -4.87 11.85
CA THR A 138 -18.34 -5.48 10.92
C THR A 138 -17.77 -6.73 10.24
N ILE A 139 -16.54 -6.64 9.70
CA ILE A 139 -15.84 -7.75 9.05
C ILE A 139 -15.43 -8.80 10.07
N GLY A 140 -15.07 -8.38 11.28
CA GLY A 140 -14.71 -9.29 12.35
C GLY A 140 -13.24 -9.66 12.43
N GLU A 141 -12.39 -9.08 11.59
CA GLU A 141 -10.93 -9.22 11.60
C GLU A 141 -10.24 -7.92 11.97
N LYS A 142 -8.98 -7.99 12.43
CA LYS A 142 -8.12 -6.82 12.52
C LYS A 142 -7.85 -6.29 11.13
N LEU A 143 -8.13 -5.01 10.92
CA LEU A 143 -7.72 -4.27 9.74
C LEU A 143 -6.68 -3.22 10.12
N SER A 144 -5.72 -2.97 9.25
CA SER A 144 -4.65 -1.99 9.48
C SER A 144 -4.27 -1.30 8.18
N ILE A 145 -4.38 0.02 8.14
CA ILE A 145 -3.76 0.81 7.07
C ILE A 145 -2.28 0.86 7.42
N ARG A 146 -1.46 0.19 6.61
CA ARG A 146 -0.04 0.02 6.89
C ARG A 146 0.79 1.19 6.39
N ARG A 147 0.56 1.58 5.14
CA ARG A 147 1.26 2.68 4.48
C ARG A 147 0.52 3.13 3.25
N PHE A 148 0.82 4.33 2.81
CA PHE A 148 0.45 4.85 1.50
C PHE A 148 1.57 5.75 1.01
N GLU A 149 1.60 6.00 -0.29
CA GLU A 149 2.58 6.89 -0.89
C GLU A 149 1.99 7.56 -2.13
N LYS A 150 2.43 8.79 -2.41
CA LYS A 150 2.03 9.55 -3.58
C LYS A 150 3.25 9.95 -4.41
N VAL A 151 3.06 9.94 -5.72
CA VAL A 151 4.01 10.51 -6.68
C VAL A 151 3.28 11.47 -7.60
N ALA A 152 3.96 12.53 -8.02
CA ALA A 152 3.42 13.52 -8.94
C ALA A 152 4.42 13.89 -10.01
N GLY A 153 3.91 14.22 -11.20
CA GLY A 153 4.71 14.64 -12.37
C GLY A 153 3.80 15.19 -13.47
N ASP A 154 4.32 15.33 -14.69
CA ASP A 154 3.51 15.69 -15.85
C ASP A 154 2.58 14.56 -16.25
N VAL A 155 2.94 13.32 -15.94
CA VAL A 155 2.13 12.10 -16.08
C VAL A 155 2.41 11.13 -14.94
N ALA A 156 1.36 10.49 -14.44
CA ALA A 156 1.44 9.42 -13.45
C ALA A 156 0.66 8.19 -13.92
N VAL A 157 1.17 7.01 -13.62
CA VAL A 157 0.55 5.71 -13.91
C VAL A 157 0.58 4.82 -12.68
N SER A 158 -0.24 3.77 -12.69
CA SER A 158 -0.24 2.75 -11.66
C SER A 158 -0.33 1.36 -12.25
N TYR A 159 0.21 0.38 -11.54
CA TYR A 159 0.09 -1.03 -11.88
C TYR A 159 -0.18 -1.86 -10.64
N ILE A 160 -1.22 -2.68 -10.69
CA ILE A 160 -1.58 -3.62 -9.62
C ILE A 160 -1.35 -5.04 -10.13
N HIS A 161 -0.51 -5.79 -9.44
CA HIS A 161 -0.19 -7.17 -9.79
C HIS A 161 -0.80 -8.17 -8.80
N GLY A 162 -1.13 -9.37 -9.31
CA GLY A 162 -1.57 -10.49 -8.48
C GLY A 162 -2.83 -10.24 -7.66
N GLY A 163 -3.78 -9.43 -8.18
CA GLY A 163 -5.03 -9.12 -7.49
C GLY A 163 -4.88 -8.16 -6.31
N GLY A 164 -3.77 -7.41 -6.26
CA GLY A 164 -3.47 -6.48 -5.16
C GLY A 164 -2.36 -6.96 -4.23
N ARG A 165 -1.58 -7.96 -4.64
CA ARG A 165 -0.38 -8.37 -3.88
C ARG A 165 0.76 -7.38 -4.01
N ILE A 166 0.87 -6.72 -5.16
CA ILE A 166 1.87 -5.69 -5.43
C ILE A 166 1.17 -4.50 -6.06
N GLY A 167 1.44 -3.31 -5.55
CA GLY A 167 1.02 -2.04 -6.11
C GLY A 167 2.22 -1.18 -6.45
N VAL A 168 2.24 -0.64 -7.66
CA VAL A 168 3.31 0.24 -8.15
C VAL A 168 2.69 1.52 -8.71
N ILE A 169 3.27 2.65 -8.35
CA ILE A 169 2.96 3.95 -8.96
C ILE A 169 4.24 4.56 -9.52
N VAL A 170 4.13 5.19 -10.68
CA VAL A 170 5.25 5.82 -11.38
C VAL A 170 4.80 7.18 -11.89
N ALA A 171 5.63 8.21 -11.69
CA ALA A 171 5.42 9.51 -12.30
C ALA A 171 6.68 9.96 -13.04
N ALA A 172 6.48 10.71 -14.11
CA ALA A 172 7.56 11.29 -14.90
C ALA A 172 7.26 12.74 -15.33
N ASN A 173 8.31 13.48 -15.60
CA ASN A 173 8.24 14.83 -16.15
C ASN A 173 8.77 14.83 -17.60
N GLY A 174 8.32 15.79 -18.39
CA GLY A 174 8.81 16.08 -19.75
C GLY A 174 7.98 15.47 -20.89
N ALA A 175 7.10 14.51 -20.62
CA ALA A 175 6.16 13.97 -21.61
C ALA A 175 4.89 13.48 -20.91
N SER A 176 3.74 13.62 -21.59
CA SER A 176 2.43 13.25 -21.05
C SER A 176 1.49 12.66 -22.11
N ASP A 177 2.03 12.31 -23.26
CA ASP A 177 1.28 11.65 -24.33
C ASP A 177 1.02 10.16 -24.04
N ASP A 178 0.26 9.51 -24.91
CA ASP A 178 -0.09 8.10 -24.74
C ASP A 178 1.13 7.18 -24.81
N ALA A 179 2.14 7.53 -25.61
CA ALA A 179 3.38 6.77 -25.70
C ALA A 179 4.18 6.83 -24.37
N ALA A 180 4.22 7.99 -23.73
CA ALA A 180 4.82 8.14 -22.41
C ALA A 180 4.07 7.32 -21.35
N ARG A 181 2.72 7.33 -21.38
CA ARG A 181 1.89 6.51 -20.46
C ARG A 181 2.15 5.02 -20.65
N GLU A 182 2.22 4.56 -21.89
CA GLU A 182 2.52 3.15 -22.19
C GLU A 182 3.92 2.77 -21.70
N ALA A 183 4.94 3.59 -21.98
CA ALA A 183 6.30 3.36 -21.50
C ALA A 183 6.38 3.29 -19.97
N LEU A 184 5.73 4.23 -19.25
CA LEU A 184 5.70 4.23 -17.79
C LEU A 184 4.93 3.02 -17.23
N THR A 185 3.87 2.58 -17.90
CA THR A 185 3.14 1.37 -17.49
C THR A 185 4.03 0.13 -17.62
N ASN A 186 4.82 0.03 -18.70
CA ASN A 186 5.80 -1.04 -18.87
C ASN A 186 6.90 -0.98 -17.80
N ILE A 187 7.36 0.21 -17.42
CA ILE A 187 8.27 0.40 -16.30
C ILE A 187 7.62 -0.07 -14.99
N ALA A 188 6.37 0.31 -14.72
CA ALA A 188 5.66 -0.12 -13.51
C ALA A 188 5.52 -1.65 -13.42
N MET A 189 5.25 -2.32 -14.54
CA MET A 189 5.25 -3.79 -14.63
C MET A 189 6.64 -4.38 -14.35
N GLN A 190 7.69 -3.78 -14.90
CA GLN A 190 9.07 -4.20 -14.67
C GLN A 190 9.46 -4.04 -13.20
N VAL A 191 9.07 -2.92 -12.56
CA VAL A 191 9.29 -2.68 -11.14
C VAL A 191 8.58 -3.73 -10.29
N ALA A 192 7.33 -4.07 -10.61
CA ALA A 192 6.60 -5.12 -9.90
C ALA A 192 7.30 -6.49 -10.01
N ALA A 193 7.94 -6.78 -11.14
CA ALA A 193 8.65 -8.03 -11.38
C ALA A 193 10.04 -8.08 -10.71
N MET A 194 10.78 -6.97 -10.76
CA MET A 194 12.18 -6.92 -10.31
C MET A 194 12.36 -6.51 -8.85
N ASN A 195 11.33 -5.87 -8.26
CA ASN A 195 11.36 -5.36 -6.89
C ASN A 195 12.65 -4.55 -6.58
N PRO A 196 12.96 -3.48 -7.32
CA PRO A 196 14.19 -2.73 -7.16
C PRO A 196 14.25 -2.06 -5.78
N THR A 197 15.42 -2.07 -5.16
CA THR A 197 15.65 -1.46 -3.84
C THR A 197 15.80 0.05 -3.92
N TYR A 198 16.26 0.56 -5.07
CA TYR A 198 16.60 1.98 -5.29
C TYR A 198 15.94 2.49 -6.56
N ILE A 199 15.61 3.79 -6.59
CA ILE A 199 15.08 4.47 -7.77
C ILE A 199 16.22 4.82 -8.73
N SER A 200 17.36 5.22 -8.18
CA SER A 200 18.55 5.57 -8.95
C SER A 200 19.83 5.23 -8.20
N ARG A 201 20.95 5.22 -8.93
CA ARG A 201 22.28 5.06 -8.32
C ARG A 201 22.62 6.15 -7.29
N ASN A 202 22.02 7.33 -7.40
CA ASN A 202 22.25 8.45 -6.49
C ASN A 202 21.60 8.26 -5.13
N ASP A 203 20.68 7.29 -5.01
CA ASP A 203 19.99 6.96 -3.76
C ASP A 203 20.81 6.00 -2.90
N ILE A 204 21.92 5.48 -3.44
CA ILE A 204 22.81 4.56 -2.74
C ILE A 204 23.95 5.34 -2.11
N SER A 205 24.16 5.18 -0.81
CA SER A 205 25.33 5.74 -0.14
C SER A 205 26.64 5.11 -0.64
N ALA A 206 27.74 5.84 -0.60
CA ALA A 206 29.05 5.33 -1.01
C ALA A 206 29.46 4.08 -0.18
N GLU A 207 29.11 4.05 1.10
CA GLU A 207 29.38 2.92 2.00
C GLU A 207 28.57 1.67 1.59
N GLU A 208 27.29 1.85 1.31
CA GLU A 208 26.41 0.76 0.89
C GLU A 208 26.79 0.23 -0.49
N LEU A 209 27.14 1.12 -1.42
CA LEU A 209 27.66 0.74 -2.73
C LEU A 209 28.94 -0.10 -2.60
N ALA A 210 29.90 0.31 -1.77
CA ALA A 210 31.13 -0.44 -1.53
C ALA A 210 30.83 -1.83 -0.97
N LYS A 211 29.87 -1.94 -0.02
CA LYS A 211 29.44 -3.22 0.54
C LYS A 211 28.77 -4.13 -0.49
N LEU A 212 27.91 -3.58 -1.35
CA LEU A 212 27.28 -4.35 -2.44
C LEU A 212 28.31 -4.85 -3.46
N GLN A 213 29.32 -4.02 -3.76
CA GLN A 213 30.43 -4.41 -4.63
C GLN A 213 31.22 -5.57 -4.03
N GLU A 214 31.61 -5.49 -2.75
CA GLU A 214 32.31 -6.55 -2.03
C GLU A 214 31.51 -7.87 -2.05
N ILE A 215 30.22 -7.82 -1.69
CA ILE A 215 29.34 -9.00 -1.70
C ILE A 215 29.26 -9.62 -3.11
N THR A 216 29.14 -8.79 -4.14
CA THR A 216 29.03 -9.27 -5.53
C THR A 216 30.32 -9.93 -6.00
N VAL A 217 31.47 -9.36 -5.67
CA VAL A 217 32.78 -9.92 -5.99
C VAL A 217 33.00 -11.25 -5.23
N ASP A 218 32.71 -11.30 -3.94
CA ASP A 218 32.82 -12.49 -3.13
C ASP A 218 31.91 -13.63 -3.64
N ALA A 219 30.64 -13.29 -4.00
CA ALA A 219 29.74 -14.27 -4.59
C ALA A 219 30.30 -14.83 -5.91
N ALA A 220 30.84 -13.96 -6.77
CA ALA A 220 31.44 -14.37 -8.05
C ALA A 220 32.68 -15.25 -7.87
N LEU A 221 33.49 -14.96 -6.85
CA LEU A 221 34.71 -15.76 -6.55
C LEU A 221 34.36 -17.12 -5.93
N ASN A 222 33.31 -17.18 -5.11
CA ASN A 222 32.87 -18.40 -4.43
C ASN A 222 32.05 -19.34 -5.34
N ASP A 223 31.32 -18.81 -6.32
CA ASP A 223 30.56 -19.58 -7.31
C ASP A 223 30.73 -19.02 -8.73
N PRO A 224 31.91 -19.19 -9.35
CA PRO A 224 32.16 -18.66 -10.69
C PRO A 224 31.24 -19.23 -11.77
N ALA A 225 30.62 -20.39 -11.53
CA ALA A 225 29.69 -21.01 -12.48
C ALA A 225 28.31 -20.33 -12.51
N SER A 226 27.97 -19.58 -11.49
CA SER A 226 26.69 -18.86 -11.38
C SER A 226 26.59 -17.64 -12.30
N LEU A 227 27.72 -17.11 -12.77
CA LEU A 227 27.80 -15.92 -13.61
C LEU A 227 28.32 -16.22 -15.01
N PRO A 228 27.79 -15.57 -16.06
CA PRO A 228 28.38 -15.63 -17.38
C PRO A 228 29.85 -15.18 -17.33
N LYS A 229 30.74 -15.93 -18.02
CA LYS A 229 32.21 -15.65 -18.03
C LYS A 229 32.57 -14.19 -18.31
N PRO A 230 31.92 -13.46 -19.25
CA PRO A 230 32.26 -12.06 -19.49
C PRO A 230 31.97 -11.16 -18.29
N ILE A 231 30.89 -11.44 -17.52
CA ILE A 231 30.53 -10.70 -16.30
C ILE A 231 31.52 -11.00 -15.19
N LEU A 232 31.82 -12.28 -14.97
CA LEU A 232 32.82 -12.73 -13.97
C LEU A 232 34.16 -12.07 -14.21
N ASN A 233 34.66 -12.08 -15.46
CA ASN A 233 35.96 -11.48 -15.78
C ASN A 233 35.97 -9.97 -15.50
N LYS A 234 34.90 -9.24 -15.87
CA LYS A 234 34.76 -7.81 -15.56
C LYS A 234 34.81 -7.54 -14.04
N LEU A 235 34.11 -8.34 -13.25
CA LEU A 235 34.10 -8.19 -11.79
C LEU A 235 35.47 -8.46 -11.16
N ILE A 236 36.15 -9.51 -11.63
CA ILE A 236 37.50 -9.84 -11.18
C ILE A 236 38.48 -8.72 -11.56
N ASP A 237 38.47 -8.25 -12.80
CA ASP A 237 39.34 -7.18 -13.26
C ASP A 237 39.11 -5.89 -12.45
N LYS A 238 37.86 -5.55 -12.11
CA LYS A 238 37.52 -4.38 -11.28
C LYS A 238 38.06 -4.55 -9.85
N ALA A 239 37.84 -5.70 -9.24
CA ALA A 239 38.35 -6.00 -7.89
C ALA A 239 39.88 -5.96 -7.83
N MET A 240 40.57 -6.51 -8.84
CA MET A 240 42.03 -6.56 -8.90
C MET A 240 42.67 -5.18 -9.16
N ASN A 241 42.03 -4.35 -9.95
CA ASN A 241 42.59 -3.07 -10.40
C ASN A 241 42.14 -1.87 -9.61
N SER A 242 41.26 -2.03 -8.62
CA SER A 242 40.66 -0.94 -7.80
C SER A 242 40.12 0.24 -8.64
N SER A 243 39.71 -0.03 -9.89
CA SER A 243 39.20 1.02 -10.80
C SER A 243 37.77 1.41 -10.46
N ALA A 244 37.41 2.67 -10.72
CA ALA A 244 36.05 3.16 -10.53
C ALA A 244 35.04 2.35 -11.35
N TRP A 245 33.90 2.06 -10.75
CA TRP A 245 32.81 1.34 -11.43
C TRP A 245 32.10 2.26 -12.40
N SER A 246 31.91 1.79 -13.62
CA SER A 246 31.15 2.49 -14.64
C SER A 246 29.63 2.23 -14.49
N ASP A 247 28.84 2.98 -15.21
CA ASP A 247 27.38 2.79 -15.26
C ASP A 247 26.98 1.40 -15.76
N GLU A 248 27.74 0.86 -16.71
CA GLU A 248 27.55 -0.48 -17.24
C GLU A 248 27.88 -1.55 -16.18
N ASP A 249 28.91 -1.32 -15.35
CA ASP A 249 29.26 -2.22 -14.26
C ASP A 249 28.18 -2.23 -13.18
N LEU A 250 27.64 -1.06 -12.85
CA LEU A 250 26.54 -0.92 -11.88
C LEU A 250 25.24 -1.58 -12.36
N SER A 251 24.98 -1.60 -13.65
CA SER A 251 23.81 -2.30 -14.20
C SER A 251 23.88 -3.82 -14.01
N LEU A 252 25.07 -4.38 -13.88
CA LEU A 252 25.29 -5.83 -13.62
C LEU A 252 24.88 -6.24 -12.19
N ILE A 253 24.83 -5.30 -11.25
CA ILE A 253 24.38 -5.53 -9.87
C ILE A 253 22.93 -5.06 -9.65
N HIS A 254 22.13 -4.97 -10.71
CA HIS A 254 20.69 -4.64 -10.69
C HIS A 254 20.34 -3.23 -10.16
N ILE A 255 21.20 -2.25 -10.38
CA ILE A 255 20.90 -0.85 -10.08
C ILE A 255 20.41 -0.18 -11.38
N SER A 256 19.10 0.05 -11.49
CA SER A 256 18.50 0.67 -12.68
C SER A 256 18.37 2.20 -12.56
N GLU A 257 18.38 2.89 -13.70
CA GLU A 257 18.33 4.37 -13.83
C GLU A 257 16.96 5.03 -13.54
N PRO A 258 16.91 6.39 -13.42
CA PRO A 258 16.03 7.08 -12.50
C PRO A 258 14.58 7.23 -13.00
N THR A 259 13.68 6.68 -12.24
CA THR A 259 12.25 7.03 -12.26
C THR A 259 11.81 7.15 -10.81
N ARG A 260 11.04 8.17 -10.42
CA ARG A 260 10.46 8.19 -9.07
C ARG A 260 9.45 7.04 -8.98
N LEU A 261 9.76 6.07 -8.16
CA LEU A 261 9.02 4.83 -7.98
C LEU A 261 8.58 4.73 -6.52
N ALA A 262 7.31 4.49 -6.29
CA ALA A 262 6.86 3.94 -5.02
C ALA A 262 6.38 2.51 -5.27
N LEU A 263 6.98 1.55 -4.58
CA LEU A 263 6.61 0.15 -4.58
C LEU A 263 5.99 -0.19 -3.23
N ILE A 264 4.77 -0.68 -3.25
CA ILE A 264 4.08 -1.22 -2.07
C ILE A 264 3.71 -2.68 -2.30
#